data_2bd4ad3e0c4e2b1f1ed400a410159bc7
#
_entry.id   2bd4ad3e0c4e2b1f1ed400a410159bc7
#
_cell.length_a   1.000
_cell.length_b   1.000
_cell.length_c   1.000
_cell.angle_alpha   90.00
_cell.angle_beta   90.00
_cell.angle_gamma   90.00
#
_symmetry.space_group_name_H-M   'P 1'
#
loop_
_entity.id
_entity.type
_entity.pdbx_description
1 polymer ?
#
loop_
_entity_poly.entity_id
_entity_poly.type
_entity_poly.pdbx_seq_one_letter_code
_entity_poly.pdbx_strand_id
1 'polypeptide(L)' 'DVALIAVVGRELGTSPAVAVKVLGALANRKINVKLIDHGAQKINMMVGVNSADYMAAIQAIYTEFARVEQ' A
#
# COMPACT_ATOMS: atom_id res chain seq x y z
N ASP A 1 -13.76 -5.47 -10.87
CA ASP A 1 -14.02 -4.69 -9.67
C ASP A 1 -12.72 -4.29 -8.99
N VAL A 2 -12.67 -3.06 -8.54
CA VAL A 2 -11.48 -2.52 -7.87
C VAL A 2 -11.84 -2.30 -6.41
N ALA A 3 -10.98 -2.81 -5.52
CA ALA A 3 -11.09 -2.56 -4.10
C ALA A 3 -10.02 -1.55 -3.71
N LEU A 4 -10.40 -0.59 -2.89
CA LEU A 4 -9.48 0.45 -2.46
C LEU A 4 -8.97 0.16 -1.07
N ILE A 5 -7.67 0.35 -0.89
CA ILE A 5 -7.01 0.14 0.38
C ILE A 5 -6.36 1.46 0.79
N ALA A 6 -6.73 1.96 1.95
CA ALA A 6 -6.12 3.17 2.48
C ALA A 6 -4.99 2.78 3.42
N VAL A 7 -3.80 3.28 3.12
CA VAL A 7 -2.63 3.08 3.98
C VAL A 7 -2.42 4.37 4.73
N VAL A 8 -2.62 4.33 6.04
CA VAL A 8 -2.62 5.53 6.87
C VAL A 8 -1.55 5.42 7.94
N GLY A 9 -0.83 6.50 8.15
CA GLY A 9 0.17 6.53 9.20
C GLY A 9 0.87 7.86 9.23
N ARG A 10 1.36 8.21 10.40
CA ARG A 10 1.97 9.51 10.60
C ARG A 10 3.18 9.74 9.73
N GLU A 11 3.92 8.69 9.51
CA GLU A 11 5.19 8.83 8.83
C GLU A 11 5.09 8.55 7.35
N LEU A 12 3.87 8.32 6.88
CA LEU A 12 3.69 7.99 5.47
C LEU A 12 3.74 9.21 4.57
N GLY A 13 3.24 10.31 5.08
CA GLY A 13 2.74 11.40 4.26
C GLY A 13 3.67 11.91 3.19
N THR A 14 4.92 12.13 3.53
CA THR A 14 5.80 12.83 2.62
C THR A 14 6.97 12.00 2.12
N SER A 15 7.08 10.77 2.57
CA SER A 15 8.25 9.97 2.24
C SER A 15 7.97 9.10 1.01
N PRO A 16 8.71 9.31 -0.07
CA PRO A 16 8.56 8.43 -1.23
C PRO A 16 8.98 7.00 -0.93
N ALA A 17 9.80 6.80 0.10
CA ALA A 17 10.21 5.45 0.46
C ALA A 17 9.04 4.59 0.90
N VAL A 18 8.03 5.20 1.53
CA VAL A 18 6.86 4.45 1.95
C VAL A 18 6.09 3.94 0.75
N ALA A 19 5.91 4.80 -0.26
CA ALA A 19 5.21 4.37 -1.47
C ALA A 19 5.94 3.21 -2.12
N VAL A 20 7.27 3.28 -2.16
CA VAL A 20 8.06 2.19 -2.74
C VAL A 20 7.85 0.90 -1.95
N LYS A 21 7.80 0.99 -0.62
CA LYS A 21 7.59 -0.19 0.20
C LYS A 21 6.23 -0.81 -0.05
N VAL A 22 5.20 0.01 -0.11
CA VAL A 22 3.85 -0.50 -0.35
C VAL A 22 3.78 -1.18 -1.71
N LEU A 23 4.27 -0.50 -2.74
CA LEU A 23 4.19 -1.04 -4.08
C LEU A 23 5.07 -2.26 -4.22
N GLY A 24 6.23 -2.26 -3.58
CA GLY A 24 7.11 -3.41 -3.61
C GLY A 24 6.50 -4.62 -2.95
N ALA A 25 5.81 -4.42 -1.81
CA ALA A 25 5.14 -5.51 -1.13
C ALA A 25 4.10 -6.15 -2.02
N LEU A 26 3.33 -5.33 -2.73
CA LEU A 26 2.31 -5.84 -3.64
C LEU A 26 2.94 -6.55 -4.83
N ALA A 27 4.00 -5.97 -5.38
CA ALA A 27 4.68 -6.57 -6.52
C ALA A 27 5.28 -7.93 -6.17
N ASN A 28 5.82 -8.06 -4.96
CA ASN A 28 6.38 -9.33 -4.51
C ASN A 28 5.34 -10.45 -4.50
N ARG A 29 4.10 -10.10 -4.27
CA ARG A 29 3.01 -11.06 -4.26
C ARG A 29 2.32 -11.14 -5.61
N LYS A 30 2.88 -10.45 -6.61
CA LYS A 30 2.33 -10.42 -7.97
C LYS A 30 0.90 -9.89 -8.00
N ILE A 31 0.63 -8.95 -7.12
CA ILE A 31 -0.66 -8.29 -7.07
C ILE A 31 -0.61 -7.08 -7.98
N ASN A 32 -1.54 -7.01 -8.89
CA ASN A 32 -1.58 -5.95 -9.88
C ASN A 32 -2.22 -4.71 -9.28
N VAL A 33 -1.49 -3.60 -9.27
CA VAL A 33 -1.99 -2.33 -8.76
C VAL A 33 -2.69 -1.60 -9.89
N LYS A 34 -3.94 -1.26 -9.67
CA LYS A 34 -4.74 -0.61 -10.70
C LYS A 34 -4.84 0.89 -10.51
N LEU A 35 -4.60 1.37 -9.31
CA LEU A 35 -4.79 2.77 -9.00
C LEU A 35 -3.94 3.15 -7.81
N ILE A 36 -3.30 4.30 -7.88
CA ILE A 36 -2.51 4.85 -6.78
C ILE A 36 -2.89 6.30 -6.61
N ASP A 37 -3.11 6.69 -5.36
CA ASP A 37 -3.37 8.09 -5.03
C ASP A 37 -2.57 8.41 -3.77
N HIS A 38 -1.57 9.26 -3.91
CA HIS A 38 -0.70 9.62 -2.80
C HIS A 38 -0.52 11.13 -2.81
N GLY A 39 -1.32 11.81 -2.02
CA GLY A 39 -1.28 13.26 -1.96
C GLY A 39 -0.04 13.76 -1.26
N ALA A 40 0.46 14.91 -1.71
CA ALA A 40 1.71 15.45 -1.19
C ALA A 40 1.59 15.92 0.26
N GLN A 41 0.41 16.29 0.67
CA GLN A 41 0.22 16.83 2.02
C GLN A 41 -0.56 15.92 2.92
N LYS A 42 -0.83 14.71 2.47
CA LYS A 42 -1.65 13.80 3.25
C LYS A 42 -0.80 12.73 3.88
N ILE A 43 -1.29 12.22 4.98
CA ILE A 43 -0.61 11.15 5.69
C ILE A 43 -1.18 9.80 5.32
N ASN A 44 -1.76 9.74 4.15
CA ASN A 44 -2.32 8.48 3.68
C ASN A 44 -2.03 8.29 2.20
N MET A 45 -2.16 7.06 1.79
CA MET A 45 -1.98 6.64 0.42
C MET A 45 -3.12 5.70 0.10
N MET A 46 -3.67 5.82 -1.09
CA MET A 46 -4.78 4.97 -1.51
C MET A 46 -4.31 4.09 -2.65
N VAL A 47 -4.55 2.80 -2.52
CA VAL A 47 -4.14 1.85 -3.54
C VAL A 47 -5.36 1.05 -3.98
N GLY A 48 -5.57 0.95 -5.28
CA GLY A 48 -6.64 0.14 -5.82
C GLY A 48 -6.11 -1.14 -6.40
N VAL A 49 -6.72 -2.24 -6.03
CA VAL A 49 -6.35 -3.56 -6.55
C VAL A 49 -7.61 -4.28 -6.98
N ASN A 50 -7.44 -5.36 -7.71
CA ASN A 50 -8.57 -6.21 -8.05
C ASN A 50 -9.20 -6.72 -6.74
N SER A 51 -10.52 -6.72 -6.69
CA SER A 51 -11.19 -7.12 -5.45
C SER A 51 -10.84 -8.54 -5.04
N ALA A 52 -10.53 -9.41 -5.98
CA ALA A 52 -10.10 -10.76 -5.65
C ALA A 52 -8.78 -10.79 -4.90
N ASP A 53 -7.97 -9.73 -5.03
CA ASP A 53 -6.66 -9.66 -4.39
C ASP A 53 -6.67 -8.85 -3.11
N TYR A 54 -7.85 -8.42 -2.68
CA TYR A 54 -7.95 -7.47 -1.57
C TYR A 54 -7.29 -7.98 -0.29
N MET A 55 -7.64 -9.19 0.12
CA MET A 55 -7.09 -9.72 1.38
C MET A 55 -5.60 -9.97 1.26
N ALA A 56 -5.16 -10.50 0.12
CA ALA A 56 -3.73 -10.74 -0.07
C ALA A 56 -2.95 -9.43 -0.06
N ALA A 57 -3.54 -8.38 -0.63
CA ALA A 57 -2.89 -7.07 -0.66
C ALA A 57 -2.76 -6.49 0.75
N ILE A 58 -3.82 -6.60 1.54
CA ILE A 58 -3.77 -6.11 2.92
C ILE A 58 -2.71 -6.85 3.71
N GLN A 59 -2.64 -8.16 3.55
CA GLN A 59 -1.64 -8.94 4.27
C GLN A 59 -0.23 -8.59 3.82
N ALA A 60 -0.04 -8.36 2.53
CA ALA A 60 1.28 -8.01 2.02
C ALA A 60 1.76 -6.69 2.62
N ILE A 61 0.88 -5.70 2.65
CA ILE A 61 1.23 -4.39 3.20
C ILE A 61 1.49 -4.51 4.69
N TYR A 62 0.61 -5.20 5.39
CA TYR A 62 0.75 -5.35 6.84
C TYR A 62 2.07 -6.02 7.19
N THR A 63 2.41 -7.08 6.48
CA THR A 63 3.64 -7.81 6.74
C THR A 63 4.86 -6.93 6.53
N GLU A 64 4.83 -6.12 5.48
CA GLU A 64 5.95 -5.26 5.17
C GLU A 64 6.21 -4.26 6.30
N PHE A 65 5.15 -3.64 6.80
CA PHE A 65 5.33 -2.64 7.85
C PHE A 65 5.61 -3.26 9.21
N ALA A 66 5.08 -4.44 9.47
CA ALA A 66 5.42 -5.13 10.71
C ALA A 66 6.90 -5.47 10.76
N ARG A 67 7.46 -5.84 9.61
CA ARG A 67 8.89 -6.14 9.56
C ARG A 67 9.74 -4.91 9.81
N VAL A 68 9.28 -3.79 9.30
CA VAL A 68 10.03 -2.54 9.45
C VAL A 68 10.12 -2.13 10.91
N GLU A 69 9.08 -2.43 11.67
CA GLU A 69 9.05 -2.02 13.07
C GLU A 69 9.92 -2.86 13.97
N GLN A 70 10.42 -3.93 13.47
CA GLN A 70 11.33 -4.76 14.25
C GLN A 70 12.76 -4.41 13.97
#